data_735532aae6f96187de3eca8d614a8d76
#
_entry.id   735532aae6f96187de3eca8d614a8d76
#
_cell.length_a   1.000
_cell.length_b   1.000
_cell.length_c   1.000
_cell.angle_alpha   90.00
_cell.angle_beta   90.00
_cell.angle_gamma   90.00
#
_symmetry.space_group_name_H-M   'P 1'
#
loop_
_entity.id
_entity.type
_entity.pdbx_description
1 polymer ?
#
loop_
_entity_poly.entity_id
_entity_poly.type
_entity_poly.pdbx_seq_one_letter_code
_entity_poly.pdbx_strand_id
1 'polypeptide(L)'
;MNRFLLTVLALSLQLQLLGQMLPLSDHYVYNALAINPAFAGSEEALSATIFYRNQWVGFKDAPKSQMLSVHAPVFNDRIGLGLLIENNTVGIFKETNFLGNYSYRMELRDGKLSFGLAFGATVYNNGWNELDATDPNDYQLMNNPTSAVLPAISLGTYYYTKKYFIGFSLPLLLSHSLNQSTGKYELENSFSGYNYFLTGGYEFSISPMITFTPSMLVKYHPQNAIQIDYNTLFGLKDKVWVGLSYRSQDILVAMIQCQLNYQFRISYSYDFNMSSMGKYMGGSHEIVLNYVFRYNRKVIGPREF
;
A
#
# COMPACT_ATOMS: atom_id res chain seq x y z
N MET A 1 41.84 15.75 13.44
CA MET A 1 41.09 15.54 12.18
C MET A 1 40.66 14.10 11.96
N ASN A 2 41.50 13.11 12.25
CA ASN A 2 41.16 11.69 12.00
C ASN A 2 40.07 11.08 12.92
N ARG A 3 39.93 11.53 14.16
CA ARG A 3 38.93 10.97 15.09
C ARG A 3 37.50 11.41 14.73
N PHE A 4 37.32 12.65 14.27
CA PHE A 4 36.01 13.15 13.84
C PHE A 4 35.53 12.44 12.57
N LEU A 5 36.45 12.22 11.59
CA LEU A 5 36.13 11.46 10.39
C LEU A 5 35.78 9.99 10.68
N LEU A 6 36.48 9.36 11.62
CA LEU A 6 36.19 7.99 12.05
C LEU A 6 34.84 7.89 12.78
N THR A 7 34.46 8.90 13.57
CA THR A 7 33.17 8.94 14.24
C THR A 7 32.01 9.13 13.23
N VAL A 8 32.20 10.02 12.24
CA VAL A 8 31.22 10.22 11.16
C VAL A 8 31.10 8.96 10.28
N LEU A 9 32.21 8.29 9.99
CA LEU A 9 32.23 7.04 9.22
C LEU A 9 31.58 5.90 10.03
N ALA A 10 31.81 5.81 11.34
CA ALA A 10 31.18 4.84 12.22
C ALA A 10 29.66 5.07 12.39
N LEU A 11 29.22 6.34 12.44
CA LEU A 11 27.80 6.69 12.43
C LEU A 11 27.13 6.35 11.08
N SER A 12 27.82 6.53 9.96
CA SER A 12 27.29 6.19 8.64
C SER A 12 27.18 4.68 8.39
N LEU A 13 28.01 3.87 9.08
CA LEU A 13 27.91 2.40 8.99
C LEU A 13 26.75 1.80 9.80
N GLN A 14 26.18 2.51 10.76
CA GLN A 14 25.05 2.02 11.56
C GLN A 14 23.68 2.15 10.86
N LEU A 15 23.63 2.78 9.68
CA LEU A 15 22.38 3.05 8.95
C LEU A 15 21.92 1.91 8.03
N GLN A 16 22.53 0.73 8.07
CA GLN A 16 22.30 -0.33 7.07
C GLN A 16 21.54 -1.59 7.55
N LEU A 17 20.99 -1.58 8.77
CA LEU A 17 20.12 -2.69 9.22
C LEU A 17 18.66 -2.22 9.18
N LEU A 18 18.15 -1.96 7.97
CA LEU A 18 16.80 -1.48 7.79
C LEU A 18 15.92 -2.64 7.37
N GLY A 19 15.02 -3.05 8.26
CA GLY A 19 13.97 -4.01 7.98
C GLY A 19 13.10 -3.54 6.80
N GLN A 20 12.56 -4.49 6.05
CA GLN A 20 11.67 -4.17 4.92
C GLN A 20 10.34 -3.64 5.45
N MET A 21 9.86 -2.54 4.88
CA MET A 21 8.50 -2.06 5.10
C MET A 21 7.49 -2.98 4.41
N LEU A 22 6.24 -2.91 4.87
CA LEU A 22 5.11 -3.63 4.27
C LEU A 22 5.14 -3.55 2.74
N PRO A 23 4.98 -4.69 2.03
CA PRO A 23 4.86 -4.67 0.59
C PRO A 23 3.60 -3.87 0.21
N LEU A 24 3.74 -2.92 -0.68
CA LEU A 24 2.64 -2.08 -1.15
C LEU A 24 2.53 -2.16 -2.66
N SER A 25 1.28 -2.10 -3.13
CA SER A 25 0.95 -1.88 -4.52
C SER A 25 1.57 -0.59 -5.05
N ASP A 26 2.05 -0.59 -6.27
CA ASP A 26 2.53 0.63 -6.94
C ASP A 26 1.36 1.51 -7.38
N HIS A 27 0.17 0.92 -7.49
CA HIS A 27 -1.05 1.58 -7.91
C HIS A 27 -1.87 2.19 -6.76
N TYR A 28 -1.29 2.39 -5.57
CA TYR A 28 -1.97 3.09 -4.48
C TYR A 28 -2.44 4.50 -4.90
N VAL A 29 -1.81 5.08 -5.91
CA VAL A 29 -2.22 6.36 -6.49
C VAL A 29 -3.65 6.27 -7.07
N TYR A 30 -4.06 5.09 -7.57
CA TYR A 30 -5.39 4.85 -8.13
C TYR A 30 -6.34 4.20 -7.13
N ASN A 31 -5.82 3.44 -6.17
CA ASN A 31 -6.60 2.79 -5.13
C ASN A 31 -6.00 3.08 -3.74
N ALA A 32 -6.22 4.29 -3.27
CA ALA A 32 -5.70 4.72 -1.99
C ALA A 32 -6.40 4.04 -0.78
N LEU A 33 -7.47 3.25 -0.98
CA LEU A 33 -8.11 2.47 0.09
C LEU A 33 -7.14 1.47 0.71
N ALA A 34 -6.18 0.95 -0.08
CA ALA A 34 -5.15 0.04 0.40
C ALA A 34 -4.24 0.66 1.48
N ILE A 35 -4.10 1.98 1.48
CA ILE A 35 -3.22 2.69 2.40
C ILE A 35 -3.94 3.63 3.38
N ASN A 36 -5.22 3.97 3.11
CA ASN A 36 -5.95 4.96 3.90
C ASN A 36 -7.46 4.65 3.93
N PRO A 37 -8.03 4.26 5.08
CA PRO A 37 -9.45 3.94 5.19
C PRO A 37 -10.36 5.16 4.91
N ALA A 38 -9.86 6.39 5.06
CA ALA A 38 -10.62 7.60 4.75
C ALA A 38 -10.95 7.76 3.26
N PHE A 39 -10.29 6.99 2.38
CA PHE A 39 -10.57 6.96 0.95
C PHE A 39 -11.89 6.25 0.61
N ALA A 40 -12.47 5.45 1.52
CA ALA A 40 -13.70 4.72 1.26
C ALA A 40 -14.82 5.65 0.77
N GLY A 41 -15.44 5.31 -0.37
CA GLY A 41 -16.51 6.08 -1.00
C GLY A 41 -16.09 7.37 -1.71
N SER A 42 -14.80 7.70 -1.80
CA SER A 42 -14.33 8.96 -2.42
C SER A 42 -14.50 8.99 -3.94
N GLU A 43 -14.66 7.85 -4.61
CA GLU A 43 -14.93 7.76 -6.05
C GLU A 43 -16.40 8.03 -6.42
N GLU A 44 -17.25 8.39 -5.44
CA GLU A 44 -18.66 8.76 -5.62
C GLU A 44 -19.50 7.71 -6.36
N ALA A 45 -19.00 6.49 -6.47
CA ALA A 45 -19.64 5.32 -7.06
C ALA A 45 -19.22 4.05 -6.32
N LEU A 46 -19.94 2.95 -6.54
CA LEU A 46 -19.45 1.63 -6.12
C LEU A 46 -18.27 1.26 -7.02
N SER A 47 -17.09 1.13 -6.42
CA SER A 47 -15.85 0.75 -7.08
C SER A 47 -15.35 -0.57 -6.53
N ALA A 48 -14.93 -1.47 -7.42
CA ALA A 48 -14.30 -2.73 -7.10
C ALA A 48 -12.94 -2.82 -7.80
N THR A 49 -11.89 -3.12 -7.04
CA THR A 49 -10.54 -3.23 -7.55
C THR A 49 -9.93 -4.56 -7.16
N ILE A 50 -9.36 -5.26 -8.12
CA ILE A 50 -8.55 -6.46 -7.90
C ILE A 50 -7.14 -6.14 -8.34
N PHE A 51 -6.16 -6.52 -7.53
CA PHE A 51 -4.78 -6.41 -7.90
C PHE A 51 -4.01 -7.71 -7.63
N TYR A 52 -3.01 -7.97 -8.47
CA TYR A 52 -2.06 -9.06 -8.33
C TYR A 52 -0.65 -8.55 -8.57
N ARG A 53 0.25 -8.82 -7.64
CA ARG A 53 1.66 -8.46 -7.71
C ARG A 53 2.52 -9.70 -7.54
N ASN A 54 3.48 -9.87 -8.43
CA ASN A 54 4.53 -10.88 -8.37
C ASN A 54 5.89 -10.18 -8.33
N GLN A 55 6.53 -10.20 -7.16
CA GLN A 55 7.81 -9.52 -6.96
C GLN A 55 8.96 -10.46 -7.35
N TRP A 56 10.08 -9.87 -7.79
CA TRP A 56 11.35 -10.55 -8.04
C TRP A 56 11.20 -11.83 -8.86
N VAL A 57 10.61 -11.70 -10.02
CA VAL A 57 10.31 -12.84 -10.90
C VAL A 57 11.57 -13.65 -11.21
N GLY A 58 11.48 -14.98 -11.06
CA GLY A 58 12.60 -15.90 -11.19
C GLY A 58 13.29 -16.25 -9.87
N PHE A 59 12.98 -15.55 -8.79
CA PHE A 59 13.47 -15.91 -7.46
C PHE A 59 12.50 -16.89 -6.78
N LYS A 60 13.04 -17.98 -6.23
CA LYS A 60 12.24 -18.99 -5.55
C LYS A 60 11.61 -18.37 -4.29
N ASP A 61 10.33 -18.66 -4.06
CA ASP A 61 9.57 -18.21 -2.89
C ASP A 61 9.49 -16.69 -2.72
N ALA A 62 9.64 -15.96 -3.84
CA ALA A 62 9.54 -14.50 -3.89
C ALA A 62 8.16 -14.00 -3.45
N PRO A 63 8.06 -12.75 -2.95
CA PRO A 63 6.81 -12.18 -2.46
C PRO A 63 5.72 -12.12 -3.55
N LYS A 64 4.51 -12.49 -3.18
CA LYS A 64 3.31 -12.34 -4.00
C LYS A 64 2.22 -11.67 -3.17
N SER A 65 1.52 -10.72 -3.77
CA SER A 65 0.42 -10.02 -3.13
C SER A 65 -0.81 -10.05 -4.01
N GLN A 66 -1.95 -10.25 -3.38
CA GLN A 66 -3.28 -10.23 -4.00
C GLN A 66 -4.19 -9.36 -3.16
N MET A 67 -5.00 -8.53 -3.78
CA MET A 67 -5.94 -7.69 -3.06
C MET A 67 -7.27 -7.59 -3.81
N LEU A 68 -8.34 -7.60 -3.04
CA LEU A 68 -9.67 -7.19 -3.46
C LEU A 68 -10.10 -6.02 -2.59
N SER A 69 -10.44 -4.90 -3.19
CA SER A 69 -11.08 -3.79 -2.51
C SER A 69 -12.42 -3.46 -3.16
N VAL A 70 -13.42 -3.22 -2.34
CA VAL A 70 -14.73 -2.73 -2.80
C VAL A 70 -15.14 -1.60 -1.89
N HIS A 71 -15.54 -0.46 -2.45
CA HIS A 71 -16.05 0.63 -1.65
C HIS A 71 -17.12 1.44 -2.38
N ALA A 72 -18.00 2.06 -1.61
CA ALA A 72 -19.08 2.89 -2.14
C ALA A 72 -19.43 4.02 -1.17
N PRO A 73 -19.93 5.15 -1.69
CA PRO A 73 -20.62 6.14 -0.89
C PRO A 73 -22.02 5.63 -0.53
N VAL A 74 -22.45 5.96 0.68
CA VAL A 74 -23.78 5.69 1.21
C VAL A 74 -24.30 6.94 1.93
N PHE A 75 -25.60 7.00 2.22
CA PHE A 75 -26.23 8.07 2.99
C PHE A 75 -25.87 9.49 2.51
N ASN A 76 -26.33 9.83 1.30
CA ASN A 76 -26.12 11.14 0.69
C ASN A 76 -24.64 11.56 0.59
N ASP A 77 -23.80 10.62 0.23
CA ASP A 77 -22.35 10.80 0.03
C ASP A 77 -21.56 11.25 1.26
N ARG A 78 -22.17 11.25 2.45
CA ARG A 78 -21.48 11.60 3.70
C ARG A 78 -20.73 10.45 4.32
N ILE A 79 -21.15 9.22 4.06
CA ILE A 79 -20.55 8.01 4.60
C ILE A 79 -19.99 7.20 3.44
N GLY A 80 -18.78 6.73 3.58
CA GLY A 80 -18.17 5.71 2.72
C GLY A 80 -18.05 4.39 3.47
N LEU A 81 -18.46 3.31 2.82
CA LEU A 81 -18.22 1.95 3.30
C LEU A 81 -17.31 1.22 2.34
N GLY A 82 -16.44 0.37 2.86
CA GLY A 82 -15.54 -0.44 2.03
C GLY A 82 -15.16 -1.75 2.69
N LEU A 83 -14.74 -2.67 1.85
CA LEU A 83 -14.14 -3.95 2.23
C LEU A 83 -12.78 -4.04 1.54
N LEU A 84 -11.77 -4.43 2.29
CA LEU A 84 -10.43 -4.72 1.79
C LEU A 84 -10.05 -6.13 2.24
N ILE A 85 -9.68 -6.97 1.28
CA ILE A 85 -9.10 -8.28 1.53
C ILE A 85 -7.76 -8.30 0.83
N GLU A 86 -6.70 -8.56 1.58
CA GLU A 86 -5.33 -8.61 1.05
C GLU A 86 -4.67 -9.91 1.51
N ASN A 87 -4.01 -10.59 0.58
CA ASN A 87 -3.25 -11.80 0.86
C ASN A 87 -1.81 -11.60 0.38
N ASN A 88 -0.88 -11.66 1.32
CA ASN A 88 0.56 -11.56 1.10
C ASN A 88 1.22 -12.90 1.40
N THR A 89 2.09 -13.35 0.51
CA THR A 89 2.86 -14.60 0.67
C THR A 89 4.33 -14.31 0.44
N VAL A 90 5.19 -14.72 1.36
CA VAL A 90 6.65 -14.62 1.27
C VAL A 90 7.25 -15.93 1.79
N GLY A 91 7.81 -16.73 0.91
CA GLY A 91 8.28 -18.07 1.28
C GLY A 91 7.14 -18.90 1.86
N ILE A 92 7.33 -19.40 3.07
CA ILE A 92 6.35 -20.19 3.83
C ILE A 92 5.33 -19.34 4.61
N PHE A 93 5.54 -18.01 4.68
CA PHE A 93 4.70 -17.10 5.44
C PHE A 93 3.55 -16.59 4.57
N LYS A 94 2.34 -16.70 5.09
CA LYS A 94 1.13 -16.17 4.46
C LYS A 94 0.40 -15.28 5.46
N GLU A 95 0.08 -14.08 5.02
CA GLU A 95 -0.69 -13.10 5.79
C GLU A 95 -1.93 -12.72 4.99
N THR A 96 -3.10 -12.85 5.61
CA THR A 96 -4.35 -12.43 4.98
C THR A 96 -5.05 -11.41 5.88
N ASN A 97 -5.26 -10.22 5.35
CA ASN A 97 -5.94 -9.10 6.00
C ASN A 97 -7.40 -9.03 5.53
N PHE A 98 -8.33 -8.94 6.47
CA PHE A 98 -9.75 -8.67 6.23
C PHE A 98 -10.12 -7.39 6.96
N LEU A 99 -10.42 -6.31 6.23
CA LEU A 99 -10.70 -5.00 6.79
C LEU A 99 -12.02 -4.44 6.27
N GLY A 100 -12.97 -4.19 7.17
CA GLY A 100 -14.12 -3.34 6.91
C GLY A 100 -13.74 -1.88 7.11
N ASN A 101 -13.98 -1.04 6.11
CA ASN A 101 -13.64 0.37 6.12
C ASN A 101 -14.90 1.22 6.27
N TYR A 102 -14.84 2.20 7.15
CA TYR A 102 -15.84 3.23 7.35
C TYR A 102 -15.18 4.60 7.19
N SER A 103 -15.80 5.50 6.44
CA SER A 103 -15.36 6.87 6.33
C SER A 103 -16.54 7.84 6.56
N TYR A 104 -16.25 8.94 7.25
CA TYR A 104 -17.16 10.07 7.36
C TYR A 104 -16.60 11.25 6.59
N ARG A 105 -17.38 11.77 5.62
CA ARG A 105 -16.97 12.81 4.68
C ARG A 105 -17.79 14.07 4.91
N MET A 106 -17.11 15.19 5.04
CA MET A 106 -17.71 16.51 5.18
C MET A 106 -17.20 17.45 4.10
N GLU A 107 -18.05 18.32 3.63
CA GLU A 107 -17.64 19.40 2.74
C GLU A 107 -16.81 20.43 3.52
N LEU A 108 -15.66 20.78 2.97
CA LEU A 108 -14.76 21.77 3.55
C LEU A 108 -14.18 22.64 2.43
N ARG A 109 -14.63 23.88 2.35
CA ARG A 109 -14.26 24.81 1.25
C ARG A 109 -14.56 24.21 -0.13
N ASP A 110 -13.54 24.12 -0.99
CA ASP A 110 -13.66 23.61 -2.37
C ASP A 110 -13.50 22.11 -2.47
N GLY A 111 -13.40 21.39 -1.35
CA GLY A 111 -13.13 19.97 -1.28
C GLY A 111 -13.93 19.24 -0.23
N LYS A 112 -13.60 17.97 -0.05
CA LYS A 112 -14.16 17.09 0.98
C LYS A 112 -13.07 16.63 1.92
N LEU A 113 -13.30 16.76 3.24
CA LEU A 113 -12.48 16.19 4.29
C LEU A 113 -13.13 14.90 4.77
N SER A 114 -12.35 13.83 4.77
CA SER A 114 -12.77 12.50 5.18
C SER A 114 -11.97 12.01 6.37
N PHE A 115 -12.65 11.40 7.34
CA PHE A 115 -12.04 10.66 8.44
C PHE A 115 -12.41 9.20 8.28
N GLY A 116 -11.42 8.30 8.33
CA GLY A 116 -11.59 6.88 8.10
C GLY A 116 -11.15 6.03 9.28
N LEU A 117 -11.89 4.96 9.48
CA LEU A 117 -11.58 3.88 10.40
C LEU A 117 -11.73 2.56 9.66
N ALA A 118 -10.74 1.68 9.76
CA ALA A 118 -10.89 0.30 9.36
C ALA A 118 -10.76 -0.61 10.58
N PHE A 119 -11.55 -1.67 10.55
CA PHE A 119 -11.55 -2.70 11.59
C PHE A 119 -11.68 -4.08 10.95
N GLY A 120 -10.94 -5.05 11.50
CA GLY A 120 -10.97 -6.41 10.98
C GLY A 120 -10.00 -7.34 11.67
N ALA A 121 -9.44 -8.27 10.90
CA ALA A 121 -8.50 -9.25 11.40
C ALA A 121 -7.41 -9.56 10.37
N THR A 122 -6.22 -9.84 10.88
CA THR A 122 -5.10 -10.42 10.14
C THR A 122 -4.96 -11.89 10.52
N VAL A 123 -4.96 -12.74 9.52
CA VAL A 123 -4.74 -14.18 9.66
C VAL A 123 -3.33 -14.50 9.19
N TYR A 124 -2.49 -14.96 10.11
CA TYR A 124 -1.15 -15.47 9.81
C TYR A 124 -1.21 -16.98 9.63
N ASN A 125 -0.58 -17.47 8.57
CA ASN A 125 -0.32 -18.89 8.35
C ASN A 125 1.18 -19.06 8.05
N ASN A 126 1.87 -19.73 8.95
CA ASN A 126 3.30 -19.96 8.88
C ASN A 126 3.53 -21.44 8.60
N GLY A 127 4.09 -21.77 7.44
CA GLY A 127 4.36 -23.14 7.02
C GLY A 127 5.60 -23.76 7.67
N TRP A 128 5.73 -23.65 9.00
CA TRP A 128 6.90 -24.21 9.71
C TRP A 128 7.14 -25.69 9.41
N ASN A 129 6.05 -26.44 9.16
CA ASN A 129 6.09 -27.87 8.82
C ASN A 129 6.62 -28.13 7.39
N GLU A 130 6.74 -27.11 6.56
CA GLU A 130 7.25 -27.19 5.18
C GLU A 130 8.76 -27.01 5.13
N LEU A 131 9.40 -26.66 6.27
CA LEU A 131 10.84 -26.48 6.37
C LEU A 131 11.55 -27.81 6.57
N ASP A 132 12.57 -28.06 5.78
CA ASP A 132 13.51 -29.15 5.96
C ASP A 132 14.48 -28.76 7.08
N ALA A 133 14.15 -29.13 8.31
CA ALA A 133 14.93 -28.80 9.50
C ALA A 133 16.21 -29.64 9.53
N THR A 134 17.36 -29.00 9.67
CA THR A 134 18.64 -29.71 9.88
C THR A 134 18.64 -30.44 11.24
N ASP A 135 17.93 -29.92 12.24
CA ASP A 135 17.66 -30.55 13.52
C ASP A 135 16.16 -30.77 13.68
N PRO A 136 15.68 -32.03 13.64
CA PRO A 136 14.25 -32.33 13.85
C PRO A 136 13.70 -31.93 15.22
N ASN A 137 14.56 -31.70 16.19
CA ASN A 137 14.19 -31.31 17.56
C ASN A 137 14.39 -29.80 17.82
N ASP A 138 14.52 -28.98 16.79
CA ASP A 138 14.61 -27.54 16.97
C ASP A 138 13.38 -27.01 17.69
N TYR A 139 13.58 -26.56 18.93
CA TYR A 139 12.53 -26.05 19.81
C TYR A 139 11.73 -24.90 19.18
N GLN A 140 12.38 -24.05 18.39
CA GLN A 140 11.72 -22.92 17.73
C GLN A 140 10.77 -23.38 16.62
N LEU A 141 11.13 -24.40 15.85
CA LEU A 141 10.26 -24.95 14.81
C LEU A 141 9.07 -25.71 15.41
N MET A 142 9.26 -26.40 16.53
CA MET A 142 8.21 -27.19 17.17
C MET A 142 7.17 -26.36 17.92
N ASN A 143 7.56 -25.19 18.44
CA ASN A 143 6.71 -24.39 19.34
C ASN A 143 6.14 -23.11 18.71
N ASN A 144 6.58 -22.74 17.52
CA ASN A 144 6.03 -21.58 16.83
C ASN A 144 4.62 -21.85 16.31
N PRO A 145 3.68 -20.90 16.45
CA PRO A 145 2.32 -21.09 16.00
C PRO A 145 2.27 -21.19 14.47
N THR A 146 1.63 -22.24 13.97
CA THR A 146 1.38 -22.44 12.53
C THR A 146 0.33 -21.46 12.00
N SER A 147 -0.59 -21.01 12.86
CA SER A 147 -1.59 -20.00 12.50
C SER A 147 -1.96 -19.13 13.69
N ALA A 148 -2.32 -17.88 13.40
CA ALA A 148 -2.86 -16.94 14.37
C ALA A 148 -3.86 -16.01 13.71
N VAL A 149 -4.88 -15.60 14.47
CA VAL A 149 -5.85 -14.59 14.05
C VAL A 149 -5.75 -13.42 15.02
N LEU A 150 -5.42 -12.25 14.51
CA LEU A 150 -5.14 -11.07 15.30
C LEU A 150 -6.03 -9.91 14.86
N PRO A 151 -6.52 -9.07 15.78
CA PRO A 151 -7.31 -7.90 15.41
C PRO A 151 -6.46 -6.89 14.62
N ALA A 152 -7.06 -6.25 13.63
CA ALA A 152 -6.45 -5.20 12.84
C ALA A 152 -7.29 -3.94 12.88
N ILE A 153 -6.64 -2.80 13.10
CA ILE A 153 -7.28 -1.48 13.13
C ILE A 153 -6.43 -0.53 12.30
N SER A 154 -7.08 0.32 11.50
CA SER A 154 -6.42 1.37 10.73
C SER A 154 -7.18 2.68 10.90
N LEU A 155 -6.47 3.80 10.92
CA LEU A 155 -7.02 5.14 10.99
C LEU A 155 -6.52 5.98 9.81
N GLY A 156 -7.30 6.96 9.40
CA GLY A 156 -6.85 7.88 8.39
C GLY A 156 -7.68 9.14 8.27
N THR A 157 -7.06 10.12 7.63
CA THR A 157 -7.71 11.35 7.18
C THR A 157 -7.36 11.57 5.72
N TYR A 158 -8.29 12.12 4.95
CA TYR A 158 -8.09 12.38 3.54
C TYR A 158 -8.85 13.63 3.13
N TYR A 159 -8.12 14.64 2.65
CA TYR A 159 -8.70 15.82 2.07
C TYR A 159 -8.46 15.82 0.57
N TYR A 160 -9.51 16.04 -0.21
CA TYR A 160 -9.41 16.04 -1.67
C TYR A 160 -10.30 17.10 -2.29
N THR A 161 -9.80 17.66 -3.36
CA THR A 161 -10.49 18.62 -4.23
C THR A 161 -10.47 18.08 -5.67
N LYS A 162 -10.95 18.87 -6.60
CA LYS A 162 -10.80 18.56 -8.03
C LYS A 162 -9.35 18.50 -8.52
N LYS A 163 -8.43 19.21 -7.86
CA LYS A 163 -7.06 19.39 -8.35
C LYS A 163 -5.99 18.78 -7.44
N TYR A 164 -6.24 18.65 -6.17
CA TYR A 164 -5.22 18.17 -5.24
C TYR A 164 -5.83 17.33 -4.12
N PHE A 165 -4.98 16.52 -3.57
CA PHE A 165 -5.33 15.69 -2.41
C PHE A 165 -4.17 15.64 -1.43
N ILE A 166 -4.50 15.43 -0.17
CA ILE A 166 -3.56 15.12 0.90
C ILE A 166 -4.20 14.11 1.84
N GLY A 167 -3.44 13.11 2.25
CA GLY A 167 -3.91 12.08 3.15
C GLY A 167 -2.86 11.72 4.19
N PHE A 168 -3.31 11.45 5.39
CA PHE A 168 -2.51 10.88 6.46
C PHE A 168 -3.18 9.62 6.97
N SER A 169 -2.41 8.56 7.21
CA SER A 169 -2.95 7.31 7.70
C SER A 169 -2.00 6.52 8.59
N LEU A 170 -2.59 5.69 9.40
CA LEU A 170 -1.97 4.65 10.22
C LEU A 170 -2.58 3.32 9.75
N PRO A 171 -2.04 2.70 8.69
CA PRO A 171 -2.64 1.52 8.08
C PRO A 171 -2.61 0.30 8.99
N LEU A 172 -1.76 0.29 9.98
CA LEU A 172 -1.72 -0.75 11.01
C LEU A 172 -1.47 -0.07 12.37
N LEU A 173 -2.56 0.11 13.14
CA LEU A 173 -2.50 0.72 14.48
C LEU A 173 -2.13 -0.28 15.56
N LEU A 174 -2.44 -1.57 15.35
CA LEU A 174 -2.07 -2.65 16.26
C LEU A 174 -0.93 -3.44 15.64
N SER A 175 0.25 -3.37 16.23
CA SER A 175 1.37 -4.23 15.88
C SER A 175 1.37 -5.48 16.76
N HIS A 176 1.83 -6.58 16.20
CA HIS A 176 1.90 -7.85 16.90
C HIS A 176 3.32 -8.38 16.80
N SER A 177 3.89 -8.73 17.94
CA SER A 177 5.20 -9.38 18.01
C SER A 177 5.04 -10.82 18.46
N LEU A 178 5.79 -11.74 17.85
CA LEU A 178 5.84 -13.12 18.31
C LEU A 178 6.79 -13.21 19.51
N ASN A 179 6.25 -13.50 20.68
CA ASN A 179 7.07 -13.82 21.86
C ASN A 179 7.68 -15.21 21.68
N GLN A 180 8.97 -15.25 21.39
CA GLN A 180 9.71 -16.50 21.16
C GLN A 180 9.75 -17.43 22.37
N SER A 181 9.60 -16.90 23.61
CA SER A 181 9.62 -17.70 24.83
C SER A 181 8.29 -18.43 25.07
N THR A 182 7.18 -17.81 24.68
CA THR A 182 5.82 -18.33 24.90
C THR A 182 5.20 -18.94 23.65
N GLY A 183 5.78 -18.71 22.48
CA GLY A 183 5.23 -19.09 21.17
C GLY A 183 3.89 -18.39 20.88
N LYS A 184 3.59 -17.27 21.52
CA LYS A 184 2.32 -16.55 21.34
C LYS A 184 2.56 -15.15 20.75
N TYR A 185 1.61 -14.71 19.96
CA TYR A 185 1.57 -13.32 19.52
C TYR A 185 1.10 -12.42 20.67
N GLU A 186 1.85 -11.38 20.93
CA GLU A 186 1.54 -10.34 21.91
C GLU A 186 1.21 -9.04 21.18
N LEU A 187 0.23 -8.32 21.70
CA LEU A 187 -0.15 -7.02 21.15
C LEU A 187 0.85 -5.99 21.64
N GLU A 188 1.56 -5.39 20.71
CA GLU A 188 2.46 -4.27 20.98
C GLU A 188 1.78 -2.97 20.58
N ASN A 189 1.25 -2.27 21.59
CA ASN A 189 0.59 -0.98 21.38
C ASN A 189 1.52 0.16 21.80
N SER A 190 2.49 0.46 20.94
CA SER A 190 3.42 1.58 21.14
C SER A 190 3.54 2.44 19.90
N PHE A 191 3.67 3.75 20.07
CA PHE A 191 3.89 4.67 18.96
C PHE A 191 5.13 4.35 18.13
N SER A 192 6.09 3.63 18.71
CA SER A 192 7.30 3.17 18.01
C SER A 192 7.07 2.00 17.07
N GLY A 193 5.94 1.30 17.19
CA GLY A 193 5.54 0.18 16.33
C GLY A 193 4.60 0.57 15.18
N TYR A 194 4.16 1.83 15.10
CA TYR A 194 3.21 2.23 14.07
C TYR A 194 3.85 2.61 12.76
N ASN A 195 3.16 2.29 11.67
CA ASN A 195 3.45 2.81 10.34
C ASN A 195 2.67 4.10 10.11
N TYR A 196 3.37 5.15 9.72
CA TYR A 196 2.81 6.47 9.41
C TYR A 196 2.94 6.72 7.93
N PHE A 197 1.83 6.97 7.25
CA PHE A 197 1.80 7.28 5.84
C PHE A 197 1.27 8.69 5.62
N LEU A 198 2.00 9.46 4.81
CA LEU A 198 1.58 10.76 4.33
C LEU A 198 1.62 10.76 2.81
N THR A 199 0.49 11.04 2.19
CA THR A 199 0.37 11.10 0.73
C THR A 199 -0.14 12.46 0.29
N GLY A 200 0.26 12.90 -0.89
CA GLY A 200 -0.26 14.11 -1.50
C GLY A 200 0.06 14.19 -2.97
N GLY A 201 -0.76 14.91 -3.70
CA GLY A 201 -0.59 15.11 -5.13
C GLY A 201 -1.39 16.30 -5.66
N TYR A 202 -1.00 16.75 -6.83
CA TYR A 202 -1.66 17.85 -7.52
C TYR A 202 -1.80 17.54 -9.01
N GLU A 203 -2.99 17.78 -9.58
CA GLU A 203 -3.25 17.62 -10.99
C GLU A 203 -3.15 18.96 -11.72
N PHE A 204 -2.24 19.02 -12.67
CA PHE A 204 -2.07 20.14 -13.59
C PHE A 204 -2.72 19.79 -14.93
N SER A 205 -3.69 20.58 -15.35
CA SER A 205 -4.23 20.51 -16.72
C SER A 205 -3.30 21.29 -17.67
N ILE A 206 -2.41 20.58 -18.36
CA ILE A 206 -1.48 21.19 -19.33
C ILE A 206 -2.25 21.65 -20.58
N SER A 207 -3.21 20.83 -21.02
CA SER A 207 -4.12 21.14 -22.11
C SER A 207 -5.46 20.42 -21.89
N PRO A 208 -6.51 20.71 -22.68
CA PRO A 208 -7.77 19.98 -22.59
C PRO A 208 -7.66 18.45 -22.81
N MET A 209 -6.50 17.98 -23.30
CA MET A 209 -6.26 16.57 -23.58
C MET A 209 -5.16 15.95 -22.71
N ILE A 210 -4.40 16.76 -21.98
CA ILE A 210 -3.20 16.31 -21.26
C ILE A 210 -3.25 16.80 -19.84
N THR A 211 -3.20 15.87 -18.89
CA THR A 211 -3.01 16.14 -17.47
C THR A 211 -1.65 15.66 -17.01
N PHE A 212 -1.09 16.32 -16.00
CA PHE A 212 0.14 15.94 -15.33
C PHE A 212 -0.09 15.93 -13.82
N THR A 213 0.09 14.77 -13.21
CA THR A 213 -0.19 14.58 -11.78
C THR A 213 1.06 14.10 -11.05
N PRO A 214 1.91 15.02 -10.56
CA PRO A 214 2.93 14.65 -9.57
C PRO A 214 2.27 14.31 -8.23
N SER A 215 2.78 13.26 -7.59
CA SER A 215 2.35 12.88 -6.25
C SER A 215 3.49 12.23 -5.47
N MET A 216 3.33 12.17 -4.16
CA MET A 216 4.32 11.62 -3.25
C MET A 216 3.64 10.80 -2.16
N LEU A 217 4.27 9.70 -1.76
CA LEU A 217 3.94 8.94 -0.56
C LEU A 217 5.18 8.84 0.32
N VAL A 218 5.07 9.34 1.55
CA VAL A 218 6.07 9.17 2.59
C VAL A 218 5.59 8.09 3.54
N LYS A 219 6.42 7.08 3.75
CA LYS A 219 6.21 6.00 4.71
C LYS A 219 7.25 6.12 5.80
N TYR A 220 6.80 6.24 7.02
CA TYR A 220 7.66 6.36 8.18
C TYR A 220 7.31 5.30 9.21
N HIS A 221 8.33 4.60 9.68
CA HIS A 221 8.27 3.71 10.83
C HIS A 221 9.44 4.04 11.73
N PRO A 222 9.24 4.25 13.05
CA PRO A 222 10.31 4.71 13.96
C PRO A 222 11.56 3.83 14.01
N GLN A 223 11.42 2.54 13.69
CA GLN A 223 12.51 1.58 13.70
C GLN A 223 13.11 1.31 12.31
N ASN A 224 12.58 1.95 11.25
CA ASN A 224 13.02 1.73 9.88
C ASN A 224 13.40 3.06 9.21
N ALA A 225 14.12 2.99 8.08
CA ALA A 225 14.35 4.17 7.27
C ALA A 225 13.04 4.74 6.70
N ILE A 226 13.00 6.05 6.55
CA ILE A 226 11.93 6.70 5.81
C ILE A 226 12.01 6.24 4.36
N GLN A 227 10.89 5.77 3.84
CA GLN A 227 10.73 5.48 2.42
C GLN A 227 9.88 6.59 1.78
N ILE A 228 10.33 7.09 0.64
CA ILE A 228 9.62 8.10 -0.14
C ILE A 228 9.44 7.57 -1.56
N ASP A 229 8.19 7.58 -2.01
CA ASP A 229 7.83 7.23 -3.38
C ASP A 229 7.43 8.52 -4.10
N TYR A 230 8.18 8.93 -5.11
CA TYR A 230 7.88 10.07 -5.98
C TYR A 230 7.22 9.56 -7.25
N ASN A 231 6.01 10.02 -7.53
CA ASN A 231 5.25 9.57 -8.70
C ASN A 231 4.99 10.74 -9.64
N THR A 232 5.02 10.42 -10.92
CA THR A 232 4.57 11.33 -11.97
C THR A 232 3.65 10.56 -12.90
N LEU A 233 2.49 11.14 -13.20
CA LEU A 233 1.50 10.53 -14.06
C LEU A 233 1.10 11.52 -15.16
N PHE A 234 1.12 11.09 -16.41
CA PHE A 234 0.62 11.83 -17.54
C PHE A 234 -0.65 11.17 -18.06
N GLY A 235 -1.76 11.89 -18.01
CA GLY A 235 -3.05 11.47 -18.55
C GLY A 235 -3.25 12.00 -19.97
N LEU A 236 -3.78 11.17 -20.87
CA LEU A 236 -4.11 11.52 -22.24
C LEU A 236 -5.59 11.24 -22.52
N LYS A 237 -6.36 12.31 -22.76
CA LYS A 237 -7.79 12.27 -23.10
C LYS A 237 -8.65 11.46 -22.12
N ASP A 238 -8.25 11.39 -20.84
CA ASP A 238 -8.90 10.58 -19.79
C ASP A 238 -9.12 9.11 -20.19
N LYS A 239 -8.24 8.60 -21.07
CA LYS A 239 -8.29 7.22 -21.56
C LYS A 239 -7.03 6.43 -21.27
N VAL A 240 -5.87 7.06 -21.33
CA VAL A 240 -4.58 6.43 -21.10
C VAL A 240 -3.76 7.28 -20.15
N TRP A 241 -3.16 6.65 -19.15
CA TRP A 241 -2.21 7.30 -18.26
C TRP A 241 -0.90 6.52 -18.31
N VAL A 242 0.20 7.24 -18.40
CA VAL A 242 1.55 6.70 -18.35
C VAL A 242 2.27 7.36 -17.18
N GLY A 243 2.91 6.56 -16.34
CA GLY A 243 3.55 7.04 -15.13
C GLY A 243 4.93 6.47 -14.91
N LEU A 244 5.70 7.25 -14.16
CA LEU A 244 6.98 6.83 -13.59
C LEU A 244 6.94 7.09 -12.10
N SER A 245 7.45 6.15 -11.32
CA SER A 245 7.66 6.30 -9.89
C SER A 245 9.11 5.98 -9.54
N TYR A 246 9.70 6.80 -8.68
CA TYR A 246 11.00 6.51 -8.07
C TYR A 246 10.81 6.31 -6.56
N ARG A 247 11.21 5.14 -6.09
CA ARG A 247 11.20 4.78 -4.67
C ARG A 247 12.58 4.91 -4.10
N SER A 248 12.72 5.57 -2.95
CA SER A 248 14.01 5.90 -2.30
C SER A 248 14.90 4.69 -1.96
N GLN A 249 14.44 3.47 -2.21
CA GLN A 249 15.20 2.21 -2.07
C GLN A 249 15.74 1.73 -3.42
N ASP A 250 16.06 2.64 -4.32
CA ASP A 250 16.62 2.37 -5.66
C ASP A 250 15.71 1.50 -6.54
N ILE A 251 14.38 1.76 -6.48
CA ILE A 251 13.41 1.10 -7.34
C ILE A 251 12.79 2.15 -8.27
N LEU A 252 12.89 1.90 -9.56
CA LEU A 252 12.18 2.67 -10.59
C LEU A 252 10.99 1.86 -11.07
N VAL A 253 9.80 2.47 -11.10
CA VAL A 253 8.57 1.83 -11.57
C VAL A 253 8.07 2.54 -12.82
N ALA A 254 7.82 1.77 -13.88
CA ALA A 254 7.08 2.23 -15.04
C ALA A 254 5.64 1.70 -14.96
N MET A 255 4.67 2.56 -15.20
CA MET A 255 3.26 2.18 -15.11
C MET A 255 2.45 2.72 -16.29
N ILE A 256 1.46 1.93 -16.69
CA ILE A 256 0.48 2.31 -17.70
C ILE A 256 -0.92 1.94 -17.23
N GLN A 257 -1.88 2.80 -17.49
CA GLN A 257 -3.28 2.55 -17.20
C GLN A 257 -4.13 2.92 -18.42
N CYS A 258 -5.12 2.10 -18.72
CA CYS A 258 -6.04 2.28 -19.82
C CYS A 258 -7.50 2.19 -19.32
N GLN A 259 -8.31 3.19 -19.67
CA GLN A 259 -9.76 3.17 -19.53
C GLN A 259 -10.35 2.45 -20.75
N LEU A 260 -10.75 1.19 -20.58
CA LEU A 260 -11.28 0.37 -21.69
C LEU A 260 -12.69 0.81 -22.10
N ASN A 261 -13.51 1.13 -21.10
CA ASN A 261 -14.83 1.71 -21.28
C ASN A 261 -15.18 2.60 -20.08
N TYR A 262 -16.37 3.17 -20.00
CA TYR A 262 -16.78 4.09 -18.92
C TYR A 262 -16.82 3.45 -17.52
N GLN A 263 -16.68 2.13 -17.42
CA GLN A 263 -16.72 1.37 -16.15
C GLN A 263 -15.43 0.62 -15.84
N PHE A 264 -14.71 0.15 -16.87
CA PHE A 264 -13.63 -0.79 -16.72
C PHE A 264 -12.27 -0.17 -17.04
N ARG A 265 -11.33 -0.32 -16.11
CA ARG A 265 -9.98 0.20 -16.17
C ARG A 265 -8.99 -0.92 -15.91
N ILE A 266 -7.91 -0.98 -16.67
CA ILE A 266 -6.81 -1.91 -16.49
C ILE A 266 -5.52 -1.13 -16.31
N SER A 267 -4.68 -1.58 -15.40
CA SER A 267 -3.36 -0.99 -15.16
C SER A 267 -2.30 -2.08 -15.06
N TYR A 268 -1.11 -1.74 -15.48
CA TYR A 268 0.06 -2.58 -15.37
C TYR A 268 1.25 -1.75 -14.91
N SER A 269 2.06 -2.30 -14.00
CA SER A 269 3.37 -1.72 -13.66
C SER A 269 4.48 -2.75 -13.67
N TYR A 270 5.69 -2.24 -13.88
CA TYR A 270 6.93 -3.00 -13.82
C TYR A 270 7.96 -2.26 -12.98
N ASP A 271 8.50 -2.94 -11.97
CA ASP A 271 9.54 -2.40 -11.10
C ASP A 271 10.91 -2.85 -11.58
N PHE A 272 11.76 -1.87 -11.77
CA PHE A 272 13.19 -2.06 -12.02
C PHE A 272 13.95 -1.86 -10.70
N ASN A 273 14.55 -2.92 -10.18
CA ASN A 273 15.43 -2.79 -9.03
C ASN A 273 16.82 -2.36 -9.50
N MET A 274 17.23 -1.12 -9.17
CA MET A 274 18.52 -0.53 -9.55
C MET A 274 19.62 -0.81 -8.53
N SER A 275 19.29 -1.44 -7.38
CA SER A 275 20.28 -1.81 -6.37
C SER A 275 21.19 -2.94 -6.85
N SER A 276 22.27 -3.20 -6.12
CA SER A 276 23.19 -4.32 -6.41
C SER A 276 22.50 -5.68 -6.42
N MET A 277 21.41 -5.85 -5.69
CA MET A 277 20.59 -7.06 -5.66
C MET A 277 19.77 -7.25 -6.94
N GLY A 278 19.44 -6.18 -7.66
CA GLY A 278 18.70 -6.23 -8.92
C GLY A 278 19.37 -7.07 -10.02
N LYS A 279 20.68 -7.34 -9.89
CA LYS A 279 21.41 -8.23 -10.79
C LYS A 279 21.03 -9.71 -10.63
N TYR A 280 20.51 -10.07 -9.47
CA TYR A 280 20.18 -11.46 -9.11
C TYR A 280 18.67 -11.70 -9.05
N MET A 281 17.88 -10.63 -9.04
CA MET A 281 16.43 -10.67 -8.95
C MET A 281 15.85 -10.09 -10.22
N GLY A 282 14.88 -10.77 -10.83
CA GLY A 282 14.06 -10.19 -11.89
C GLY A 282 13.27 -9.00 -11.37
N GLY A 283 12.69 -8.22 -12.26
CA GLY A 283 11.77 -7.14 -11.87
C GLY A 283 10.50 -7.67 -11.21
N SER A 284 9.63 -6.76 -10.81
CA SER A 284 8.31 -7.10 -10.26
C SER A 284 7.23 -6.67 -11.24
N HIS A 285 6.18 -7.49 -11.35
CA HIS A 285 5.02 -7.19 -12.19
C HIS A 285 3.79 -6.99 -11.32
N GLU A 286 3.00 -5.98 -11.65
CA GLU A 286 1.72 -5.75 -11.01
C GLU A 286 0.64 -5.50 -12.06
N ILE A 287 -0.52 -6.14 -11.88
CA ILE A 287 -1.70 -5.96 -12.73
C ILE A 287 -2.86 -5.53 -11.82
N VAL A 288 -3.59 -4.51 -12.23
CA VAL A 288 -4.77 -4.00 -11.53
C VAL A 288 -5.94 -3.95 -12.48
N LEU A 289 -7.08 -4.45 -12.01
CA LEU A 289 -8.37 -4.34 -12.68
C LEU A 289 -9.29 -3.54 -11.76
N ASN A 290 -9.85 -2.46 -12.27
CA ASN A 290 -10.82 -1.65 -11.55
C ASN A 290 -12.14 -1.60 -12.33
N TYR A 291 -13.24 -1.81 -11.64
CA TYR A 291 -14.58 -1.71 -12.17
C TYR A 291 -15.41 -0.74 -11.33
N VAL A 292 -15.95 0.30 -11.97
CA VAL A 292 -16.79 1.31 -11.34
C VAL A 292 -18.22 1.14 -11.83
N PHE A 293 -19.14 0.86 -10.90
CA PHE A 293 -20.56 0.67 -11.19
C PHE A 293 -21.23 2.03 -11.43
N ARG A 294 -21.23 2.51 -12.66
CA ARG A 294 -21.82 3.79 -13.08
C ARG A 294 -23.19 3.54 -13.70
N TYR A 295 -24.25 3.89 -13.02
CA TYR A 295 -25.60 3.88 -13.58
C TYR A 295 -25.85 5.18 -14.34
N ASN A 296 -25.67 5.22 -15.65
CA ASN A 296 -26.08 6.30 -16.59
C ASN A 296 -25.86 7.76 -16.13
N ARG A 297 -25.11 8.01 -15.08
CA ARG A 297 -24.60 9.32 -14.67
C ARG A 297 -23.10 9.32 -14.90
N LYS A 298 -22.60 10.40 -15.49
CA LYS A 298 -21.17 10.68 -15.56
C LYS A 298 -20.67 10.86 -14.12
N VAL A 299 -20.30 9.76 -13.48
CA VAL A 299 -19.70 9.79 -12.15
C VAL A 299 -18.24 10.11 -12.38
N ILE A 300 -17.83 11.24 -11.87
CA ILE A 300 -16.48 11.76 -12.01
C ILE A 300 -15.76 11.39 -10.73
N GLY A 301 -14.71 10.60 -10.81
CA GLY A 301 -13.86 10.26 -9.67
C GLY A 301 -13.18 11.50 -9.08
N PRO A 302 -12.63 11.47 -7.84
CA PRO A 302 -11.96 12.63 -7.23
C PRO A 302 -10.80 13.19 -8.04
N ARG A 303 -10.36 12.49 -9.07
CA ARG A 303 -9.29 12.88 -10.00
C ARG A 303 -9.76 13.12 -11.44
N GLU A 304 -11.05 13.00 -11.69
CA GLU A 304 -11.66 13.16 -13.02
C GLU A 304 -12.58 14.39 -13.09
N PHE A 305 -12.41 15.35 -12.19
CA PHE A 305 -13.18 16.60 -12.22
C PHE A 305 -12.61 17.62 -13.19
#